data_623a017a2709cfad3deeb759a719dd46
#
_entry.id   623a017a2709cfad3deeb759a719dd46
#
_cell.length_a   1.000
_cell.length_b   1.000
_cell.length_c   1.000
_cell.angle_alpha   90.00
_cell.angle_beta   90.00
_cell.angle_gamma   90.00
#
_symmetry.space_group_name_H-M   'P 1'
#
loop_
_entity.id
_entity.type
_entity.pdbx_description
1 polymer ?
#
loop_
_entity_poly.entity_id
_entity_poly.type
_entity_poly.pdbx_seq_one_letter_code
_entity_poly.pdbx_strand_id
1 'polypeptide(L)'
;MTGKGSLNHNSRKFHAKNTDPNRTHWNVEYCNEDIKDVYHELFDDALKRYNDKQTRKDRKIDDYYEKIRSGKQEKLFHEVILQIGDKDNMGSETMEGQLAAKILDEYMKGFQERNPTLRVFAAHLHLDEATPHLHIDFIPYVTGSKRGLDTRVSLKQALSSLGFKGGSRSETELNQWVQSEKQKLAMVMRENEIEWDQKGTHEQHLSVLDYKKKVREQEVEELTEHKNLLEHDLSLIHISEPTRP
;
A
#
# COMPACT_ATOMS: atom_id res chain seq x y z
N MET A 1 2.85 -1.99 -3.03
CA MET A 1 2.39 -3.31 -2.53
C MET A 1 0.88 -3.32 -2.59
N THR A 2 0.24 -4.36 -3.10
CA THR A 2 -1.22 -4.46 -3.13
C THR A 2 -1.67 -5.33 -1.97
N GLY A 3 -2.35 -4.76 -0.99
CA GLY A 3 -2.76 -5.44 0.24
C GLY A 3 -4.26 -5.36 0.51
N LYS A 4 -4.68 -5.89 1.65
CA LYS A 4 -5.97 -5.64 2.26
C LYS A 4 -5.78 -4.41 3.16
N GLY A 5 -6.15 -3.23 2.69
CA GLY A 5 -6.04 -2.01 3.46
C GLY A 5 -6.93 -2.01 4.71
N SER A 6 -6.50 -1.31 5.73
CA SER A 6 -7.34 -0.99 6.88
C SER A 6 -7.89 0.42 6.72
N LEU A 7 -9.07 0.55 6.11
CA LEU A 7 -9.72 1.85 5.89
C LEU A 7 -9.84 2.68 7.18
N ASN A 8 -10.07 2.02 8.33
CA ASN A 8 -10.13 2.71 9.62
C ASN A 8 -8.77 3.24 10.08
N HIS A 9 -7.66 2.56 9.74
CA HIS A 9 -6.32 3.05 10.00
C HIS A 9 -5.99 4.21 9.05
N ASN A 10 -6.26 4.04 7.75
CA ASN A 10 -5.95 5.03 6.73
C ASN A 10 -6.69 6.36 7.00
N SER A 11 -7.96 6.30 7.39
CA SER A 11 -8.78 7.48 7.73
C SER A 11 -8.58 7.99 9.17
N ARG A 12 -7.61 7.44 9.93
CA ARG A 12 -7.35 7.82 11.33
C ARG A 12 -8.58 7.75 12.25
N LYS A 13 -9.52 6.81 11.98
CA LYS A 13 -10.61 6.51 12.94
C LYS A 13 -10.09 5.93 14.25
N PHE A 14 -8.85 5.47 14.30
CA PHE A 14 -8.09 5.16 15.50
C PHE A 14 -6.59 5.45 15.29
N HIS A 15 -5.89 5.78 16.36
CA HIS A 15 -4.44 5.98 16.35
C HIS A 15 -3.74 4.66 16.70
N ALA A 16 -2.88 4.20 15.80
CA ALA A 16 -2.00 3.07 16.06
C ALA A 16 -0.81 3.52 16.94
N LYS A 17 -0.10 2.55 17.55
CA LYS A 17 1.04 2.88 18.43
C LYS A 17 2.20 3.60 17.75
N ASN A 18 2.31 3.49 16.44
CA ASN A 18 3.34 4.09 15.60
C ASN A 18 2.92 5.45 15.02
N THR A 19 1.74 5.97 15.37
CA THR A 19 1.28 7.29 14.93
C THR A 19 1.56 8.33 16.00
N ASP A 20 1.97 9.53 15.59
CA ASP A 20 2.12 10.69 16.44
C ASP A 20 0.88 11.60 16.34
N PRO A 21 0.04 11.67 17.37
CA PRO A 21 -1.17 12.50 17.33
C PRO A 21 -0.89 14.00 17.10
N ASN A 22 0.30 14.49 17.49
CA ASN A 22 0.67 15.90 17.30
C ASN A 22 0.92 16.22 15.81
N ARG A 23 1.22 15.22 15.00
CA ARG A 23 1.48 15.37 13.55
C ARG A 23 0.31 14.94 12.67
N THR A 24 -0.78 14.39 13.23
CA THR A 24 -1.94 13.94 12.44
C THR A 24 -2.52 15.06 11.56
N HIS A 25 -2.40 16.32 11.96
CA HIS A 25 -2.83 17.47 11.16
C HIS A 25 -1.95 17.76 9.92
N TRP A 26 -0.80 17.08 9.78
CA TRP A 26 0.03 17.13 8.57
C TRP A 26 -0.47 16.16 7.49
N ASN A 27 -1.25 15.15 7.86
CA ASN A 27 -1.79 14.18 6.91
C ASN A 27 -2.66 14.88 5.87
N VAL A 28 -2.64 14.36 4.65
CA VAL A 28 -3.49 14.84 3.55
C VAL A 28 -4.52 13.77 3.22
N GLU A 29 -5.80 14.13 3.25
CA GLU A 29 -6.90 13.32 2.74
C GLU A 29 -7.30 13.84 1.36
N TYR A 30 -7.15 13.02 0.32
CA TYR A 30 -7.55 13.37 -1.05
C TYR A 30 -9.01 13.01 -1.31
N CYS A 31 -9.44 11.87 -0.83
CA CYS A 31 -10.83 11.41 -0.82
C CYS A 31 -11.01 10.32 0.23
N ASN A 32 -12.27 10.18 0.71
CA ASN A 32 -12.63 9.19 1.72
C ASN A 32 -14.14 8.90 1.63
N GLU A 33 -14.53 8.19 0.58
CA GLU A 33 -15.92 7.87 0.28
C GLU A 33 -16.32 6.52 0.91
N ASP A 34 -17.61 6.35 1.23
CA ASP A 34 -18.08 5.04 1.68
C ASP A 34 -18.03 4.03 0.52
N ILE A 35 -17.36 2.92 0.74
CA ILE A 35 -17.17 1.90 -0.29
C ILE A 35 -18.50 1.35 -0.84
N LYS A 36 -19.56 1.28 0.00
CA LYS A 36 -20.86 0.77 -0.46
C LYS A 36 -21.52 1.76 -1.39
N ASP A 37 -21.44 3.05 -1.09
CA ASP A 37 -21.98 4.10 -1.96
C ASP A 37 -21.30 4.08 -3.32
N VAL A 38 -19.97 3.90 -3.36
CA VAL A 38 -19.21 3.76 -4.60
C VAL A 38 -19.59 2.48 -5.37
N TYR A 39 -19.90 1.38 -4.67
CA TYR A 39 -20.42 0.17 -5.31
C TYR A 39 -21.79 0.40 -5.94
N HIS A 40 -22.70 1.13 -5.28
CA HIS A 40 -23.99 1.51 -5.84
C HIS A 40 -23.82 2.39 -7.09
N GLU A 41 -22.95 3.41 -7.02
CA GLU A 41 -22.62 4.28 -8.16
C GLU A 41 -22.13 3.47 -9.38
N LEU A 42 -21.21 2.54 -9.17
CA LEU A 42 -20.57 1.81 -10.26
C LEU A 42 -21.42 0.68 -10.85
N PHE A 43 -22.22 0.01 -10.03
CA PHE A 43 -22.75 -1.30 -10.40
C PHE A 43 -24.27 -1.43 -10.39
N ASP A 44 -25.06 -0.53 -9.80
CA ASP A 44 -26.52 -0.68 -9.68
C ASP A 44 -27.22 -0.77 -11.03
N ASP A 45 -26.83 0.05 -12.00
CA ASP A 45 -27.39 0.00 -13.35
C ASP A 45 -27.09 -1.34 -14.05
N ALA A 46 -25.86 -1.84 -13.90
CA ALA A 46 -25.47 -3.14 -14.45
C ALA A 46 -26.18 -4.30 -13.74
N LEU A 47 -26.35 -4.17 -12.43
CA LEU A 47 -27.09 -5.13 -11.61
C LEU A 47 -28.55 -5.22 -12.03
N LYS A 48 -29.20 -4.07 -12.23
CA LYS A 48 -30.57 -4.00 -12.72
C LYS A 48 -30.70 -4.67 -14.08
N ARG A 49 -29.86 -4.31 -15.06
CA ARG A 49 -29.84 -4.93 -16.40
C ARG A 49 -29.59 -6.44 -16.34
N TYR A 50 -28.75 -6.90 -15.42
CA TYR A 50 -28.49 -8.33 -15.22
C TYR A 50 -29.72 -9.03 -14.67
N ASN A 51 -30.34 -8.50 -13.61
CA ASN A 51 -31.50 -9.08 -12.93
C ASN A 51 -32.74 -9.12 -13.82
N ASP A 52 -32.96 -8.12 -14.68
CA ASP A 52 -34.08 -8.07 -15.62
C ASP A 52 -34.03 -9.21 -16.64
N LYS A 53 -32.84 -9.71 -16.98
CA LYS A 53 -32.63 -10.87 -17.88
C LYS A 53 -32.82 -12.23 -17.17
N GLN A 54 -32.90 -12.25 -15.82
CA GLN A 54 -33.02 -13.50 -15.08
C GLN A 54 -34.49 -13.88 -14.86
N THR A 55 -34.89 -15.03 -15.37
CA THR A 55 -36.25 -15.60 -15.16
C THR A 55 -36.36 -16.32 -13.81
N ARG A 56 -35.25 -16.85 -13.28
CA ARG A 56 -35.18 -17.59 -12.02
C ARG A 56 -34.73 -16.67 -10.88
N LYS A 57 -35.46 -16.71 -9.75
CA LYS A 57 -35.13 -15.89 -8.55
C LYS A 57 -33.77 -16.22 -7.96
N ASP A 58 -33.36 -17.50 -7.95
CA ASP A 58 -32.09 -17.97 -7.40
C ASP A 58 -30.85 -17.49 -8.20
N ARG A 59 -31.06 -16.90 -9.39
CA ARG A 59 -29.98 -16.30 -10.20
C ARG A 59 -29.92 -14.78 -10.05
N LYS A 60 -30.93 -14.17 -9.45
CA LYS A 60 -30.91 -12.74 -9.17
C LYS A 60 -29.95 -12.42 -8.04
N ILE A 61 -29.35 -11.26 -8.12
CA ILE A 61 -28.42 -10.74 -7.13
C ILE A 61 -29.11 -9.56 -6.46
N ASP A 62 -29.30 -9.63 -5.15
CA ASP A 62 -29.98 -8.59 -4.39
C ASP A 62 -29.04 -7.40 -4.13
N ASP A 63 -27.78 -7.70 -3.78
CA ASP A 63 -26.74 -6.71 -3.47
C ASP A 63 -25.41 -7.17 -4.07
N TYR A 64 -24.81 -6.34 -4.92
CA TYR A 64 -23.55 -6.69 -5.58
C TYR A 64 -22.35 -6.56 -4.66
N TYR A 65 -22.35 -5.60 -3.73
CA TYR A 65 -21.30 -5.48 -2.72
C TYR A 65 -21.24 -6.73 -1.84
N GLU A 66 -22.39 -7.18 -1.33
CA GLU A 66 -22.47 -8.40 -0.49
C GLU A 66 -22.09 -9.66 -1.28
N LYS A 67 -22.42 -9.72 -2.56
CA LYS A 67 -21.99 -10.81 -3.46
C LYS A 67 -20.47 -10.88 -3.57
N ILE A 68 -19.79 -9.75 -3.77
CA ILE A 68 -18.34 -9.72 -3.86
C ILE A 68 -17.73 -10.01 -2.48
N ARG A 69 -18.27 -9.42 -1.40
CA ARG A 69 -17.80 -9.61 -0.03
C ARG A 69 -17.81 -11.06 0.41
N SER A 70 -18.87 -11.78 0.10
CA SER A 70 -19.03 -13.21 0.42
C SER A 70 -18.34 -14.13 -0.58
N GLY A 71 -17.96 -13.64 -1.74
CA GLY A 71 -17.27 -14.38 -2.79
C GLY A 71 -15.79 -14.61 -2.47
N LYS A 72 -15.17 -15.55 -3.23
CA LYS A 72 -13.75 -15.87 -3.10
C LYS A 72 -12.92 -15.50 -4.34
N GLN A 73 -13.56 -15.03 -5.42
CA GLN A 73 -12.89 -14.79 -6.70
C GLN A 73 -12.31 -13.40 -6.82
N GLU A 74 -13.04 -12.40 -6.35
CA GLU A 74 -12.64 -10.99 -6.41
C GLU A 74 -12.58 -10.41 -4.99
N LYS A 75 -11.75 -9.40 -4.80
CA LYS A 75 -11.70 -8.61 -3.56
C LYS A 75 -12.63 -7.41 -3.71
N LEU A 76 -13.17 -6.91 -2.58
CA LEU A 76 -14.00 -5.70 -2.57
C LEU A 76 -13.22 -4.50 -3.13
N PHE A 77 -11.96 -4.37 -2.75
CA PHE A 77 -11.05 -3.31 -3.19
C PHE A 77 -9.61 -3.79 -3.12
N HIS A 78 -8.73 -2.98 -3.67
CA HIS A 78 -7.29 -3.14 -3.58
C HIS A 78 -6.66 -1.87 -3.03
N GLU A 79 -5.57 -2.03 -2.33
CA GLU A 79 -4.75 -0.95 -1.83
C GLU A 79 -3.36 -1.00 -2.47
N VAL A 80 -2.83 0.17 -2.79
CA VAL A 80 -1.41 0.35 -3.07
C VAL A 80 -0.83 1.32 -2.05
N ILE A 81 0.33 0.96 -1.49
CA ILE A 81 1.08 1.81 -0.58
C ILE A 81 2.37 2.21 -1.27
N LEU A 82 2.66 3.50 -1.28
CA LEU A 82 3.85 4.10 -1.86
C LEU A 82 4.63 4.83 -0.78
N GLN A 83 5.92 4.54 -0.70
CA GLN A 83 6.85 5.16 0.24
C GLN A 83 8.19 5.39 -0.48
N ILE A 84 8.85 6.49 -0.15
CA ILE A 84 10.17 6.84 -0.66
C ILE A 84 11.14 6.80 0.52
N GLY A 85 12.22 6.00 0.40
CA GLY A 85 13.21 5.81 1.46
C GLY A 85 12.66 5.09 2.70
N ASP A 86 13.34 5.30 3.82
CA ASP A 86 13.04 4.71 5.12
C ASP A 86 13.13 5.76 6.25
N LYS A 87 12.92 5.33 7.49
CA LYS A 87 12.94 6.21 8.68
C LYS A 87 14.28 6.91 8.92
N ASP A 88 15.38 6.32 8.44
CA ASP A 88 16.74 6.80 8.75
C ASP A 88 17.18 7.91 7.78
N ASN A 89 16.61 7.91 6.56
CA ASN A 89 16.98 8.88 5.53
C ASN A 89 15.82 9.74 5.01
N MET A 90 14.54 9.36 5.27
CA MET A 90 13.34 10.09 4.82
C MET A 90 12.30 10.22 5.95
N GLY A 91 12.75 10.50 7.18
CA GLY A 91 11.86 10.70 8.32
C GLY A 91 10.88 11.87 8.10
N SER A 92 9.63 11.73 8.54
CA SER A 92 8.56 12.71 8.29
C SER A 92 8.88 14.14 8.76
N GLU A 93 9.77 14.29 9.75
CA GLU A 93 10.17 15.59 10.31
C GLU A 93 11.40 16.19 9.64
N THR A 94 12.06 15.44 8.74
CA THR A 94 13.26 15.90 8.04
C THR A 94 12.91 16.65 6.76
N MET A 95 13.86 17.43 6.21
CA MET A 95 13.69 18.10 4.92
C MET A 95 13.50 17.09 3.79
N GLU A 96 14.24 15.97 3.86
CA GLU A 96 14.16 14.87 2.90
C GLU A 96 12.79 14.19 2.97
N GLY A 97 12.24 13.98 4.18
CA GLY A 97 10.89 13.46 4.37
C GLY A 97 9.81 14.41 3.83
N GLN A 98 9.95 15.71 4.03
CA GLN A 98 9.02 16.69 3.45
C GLN A 98 9.10 16.72 1.91
N LEU A 99 10.29 16.54 1.35
CA LEU A 99 10.47 16.39 -0.10
C LEU A 99 9.81 15.08 -0.60
N ALA A 100 9.98 13.97 0.12
CA ALA A 100 9.31 12.71 -0.19
C ALA A 100 7.77 12.86 -0.16
N ALA A 101 7.23 13.58 0.82
CA ALA A 101 5.80 13.89 0.91
C ALA A 101 5.32 14.70 -0.30
N LYS A 102 6.06 15.73 -0.71
CA LYS A 102 5.76 16.53 -1.90
C LYS A 102 5.71 15.67 -3.18
N ILE A 103 6.69 14.78 -3.36
CA ILE A 103 6.74 13.87 -4.51
C ILE A 103 5.54 12.92 -4.53
N LEU A 104 5.17 12.35 -3.38
CA LEU A 104 4.00 11.49 -3.25
C LEU A 104 2.69 12.23 -3.55
N ASP A 105 2.58 13.50 -3.13
CA ASP A 105 1.45 14.37 -3.46
C ASP A 105 1.35 14.65 -4.97
N GLU A 106 2.45 14.98 -5.62
CA GLU A 106 2.51 15.17 -7.08
C GLU A 106 2.13 13.90 -7.84
N TYR A 107 2.63 12.75 -7.39
CA TYR A 107 2.29 11.46 -7.97
C TYR A 107 0.79 11.16 -7.86
N MET A 108 0.17 11.44 -6.68
CA MET A 108 -1.26 11.19 -6.44
C MET A 108 -2.16 11.98 -7.38
N LYS A 109 -1.85 13.25 -7.65
CA LYS A 109 -2.67 14.15 -8.48
C LYS A 109 -3.00 13.58 -9.87
N GLY A 110 -2.08 12.81 -10.45
CA GLY A 110 -2.31 12.18 -11.76
C GLY A 110 -2.78 10.71 -11.70
N PHE A 111 -3.00 10.14 -10.52
CA PHE A 111 -3.24 8.69 -10.40
C PHE A 111 -4.55 8.25 -11.05
N GLN A 112 -5.66 8.92 -10.76
CA GLN A 112 -6.98 8.54 -11.29
C GLN A 112 -7.07 8.71 -12.82
N GLU A 113 -6.44 9.75 -13.38
CA GLU A 113 -6.41 9.98 -14.82
C GLU A 113 -5.63 8.88 -15.55
N ARG A 114 -4.49 8.44 -14.99
CA ARG A 114 -3.70 7.33 -15.54
C ARG A 114 -4.39 5.99 -15.40
N ASN A 115 -5.27 5.84 -14.41
CA ASN A 115 -5.90 4.59 -14.02
C ASN A 115 -7.44 4.69 -14.03
N PRO A 116 -8.08 5.02 -15.17
CA PRO A 116 -9.53 5.28 -15.22
C PRO A 116 -10.40 4.07 -14.88
N THR A 117 -9.88 2.85 -14.94
CA THR A 117 -10.57 1.61 -14.56
C THR A 117 -10.34 1.17 -13.12
N LEU A 118 -9.57 1.97 -12.37
CA LEU A 118 -9.32 1.80 -10.94
C LEU A 118 -9.99 2.96 -10.20
N ARG A 119 -11.27 2.84 -9.83
CA ARG A 119 -12.02 3.89 -9.14
C ARG A 119 -11.45 4.08 -7.73
N VAL A 120 -10.68 5.13 -7.53
CA VAL A 120 -10.18 5.51 -6.21
C VAL A 120 -11.34 6.02 -5.37
N PHE A 121 -11.52 5.49 -4.17
CA PHE A 121 -12.56 5.90 -3.23
C PHE A 121 -11.99 6.40 -1.89
N ALA A 122 -10.76 6.01 -1.56
CA ALA A 122 -10.06 6.56 -0.41
C ALA A 122 -8.57 6.72 -0.74
N ALA A 123 -8.00 7.87 -0.43
CA ALA A 123 -6.57 8.11 -0.59
C ALA A 123 -6.07 9.07 0.48
N HIS A 124 -4.97 8.67 1.15
CA HIS A 124 -4.41 9.39 2.29
C HIS A 124 -2.88 9.40 2.21
N LEU A 125 -2.29 10.57 2.38
CA LEU A 125 -0.86 10.72 2.59
C LEU A 125 -0.62 10.91 4.09
N HIS A 126 0.09 9.98 4.70
CA HIS A 126 0.41 10.00 6.12
C HIS A 126 1.79 10.60 6.37
N LEU A 127 1.84 11.59 7.26
CA LEU A 127 3.05 12.24 7.77
C LEU A 127 3.17 12.09 9.30
N ASP A 128 2.19 11.50 9.95
CA ASP A 128 2.16 11.26 11.38
C ASP A 128 2.79 9.94 11.81
N GLU A 129 3.43 9.23 10.90
CA GLU A 129 4.25 8.05 11.17
C GLU A 129 5.74 8.36 10.90
N ALA A 130 6.59 7.35 11.05
CA ALA A 130 8.05 7.52 10.95
C ALA A 130 8.50 8.05 9.57
N THR A 131 7.84 7.62 8.50
CA THR A 131 8.18 7.97 7.12
C THR A 131 6.91 8.35 6.35
N PRO A 132 6.94 9.39 5.50
CA PRO A 132 5.81 9.73 4.63
C PRO A 132 5.43 8.56 3.73
N HIS A 133 4.16 8.22 3.68
CA HIS A 133 3.66 7.18 2.79
C HIS A 133 2.22 7.45 2.35
N LEU A 134 1.93 7.06 1.12
CA LEU A 134 0.65 7.30 0.46
C LEU A 134 -0.12 5.99 0.35
N HIS A 135 -1.33 5.96 0.89
CA HIS A 135 -2.32 4.91 0.71
C HIS A 135 -3.31 5.28 -0.38
N ILE A 136 -3.54 4.39 -1.33
CA ILE A 136 -4.54 4.56 -2.39
C ILE A 136 -5.40 3.31 -2.41
N ASP A 137 -6.66 3.45 -2.02
CA ASP A 137 -7.66 2.38 -2.01
C ASP A 137 -8.58 2.54 -3.23
N PHE A 138 -8.72 1.48 -4.04
CA PHE A 138 -9.48 1.54 -5.29
C PHE A 138 -10.29 0.28 -5.58
N ILE A 139 -11.38 0.44 -6.31
CA ILE A 139 -12.21 -0.64 -6.84
C ILE A 139 -11.85 -0.81 -8.33
N PRO A 140 -11.27 -1.95 -8.72
CA PRO A 140 -11.00 -2.24 -10.12
C PRO A 140 -12.29 -2.69 -10.81
N TYR A 141 -12.67 -2.06 -11.91
CA TYR A 141 -13.88 -2.42 -12.64
C TYR A 141 -13.65 -2.47 -14.15
N VAL A 142 -14.52 -3.18 -14.82
CA VAL A 142 -14.54 -3.29 -16.27
C VAL A 142 -15.97 -3.16 -16.77
N THR A 143 -16.14 -2.55 -17.93
CA THR A 143 -17.41 -2.42 -18.64
C THR A 143 -17.44 -3.35 -19.85
N GLY A 144 -18.65 -3.64 -20.39
CA GLY A 144 -18.81 -4.46 -21.58
C GLY A 144 -18.51 -5.96 -21.40
N SER A 145 -18.52 -6.47 -20.17
CA SER A 145 -18.33 -7.89 -19.91
C SER A 145 -19.46 -8.71 -20.50
N LYS A 146 -19.09 -9.85 -21.17
CA LYS A 146 -20.06 -10.79 -21.75
C LYS A 146 -20.60 -11.80 -20.74
N ARG A 147 -20.01 -11.92 -19.57
CA ARG A 147 -20.40 -12.89 -18.52
C ARG A 147 -20.72 -12.16 -17.22
N GLY A 148 -21.83 -12.49 -16.60
CA GLY A 148 -22.29 -11.84 -15.38
C GLY A 148 -22.84 -10.44 -15.65
N LEU A 149 -22.53 -9.48 -14.77
CA LEU A 149 -22.82 -8.08 -14.98
C LEU A 149 -21.96 -7.54 -16.14
N ASP A 150 -22.52 -6.65 -16.93
CA ASP A 150 -21.80 -5.96 -18.03
C ASP A 150 -20.76 -4.95 -17.48
N THR A 151 -21.04 -4.35 -16.33
CA THR A 151 -20.05 -3.63 -15.51
C THR A 151 -19.83 -4.42 -14.23
N ARG A 152 -18.60 -4.80 -13.95
CA ARG A 152 -18.29 -5.68 -12.79
C ARG A 152 -16.88 -5.46 -12.26
N VAL A 153 -16.67 -5.89 -11.01
CA VAL A 153 -15.34 -5.94 -10.40
C VAL A 153 -14.48 -6.99 -11.11
N SER A 154 -13.29 -6.59 -11.54
CA SER A 154 -12.24 -7.48 -12.01
C SER A 154 -10.91 -6.76 -12.12
N LEU A 155 -9.95 -7.05 -11.24
CA LEU A 155 -8.62 -6.46 -11.33
C LEU A 155 -7.93 -6.81 -12.66
N LYS A 156 -7.92 -8.08 -13.00
CA LYS A 156 -7.27 -8.56 -14.23
C LYS A 156 -7.80 -7.84 -15.48
N GLN A 157 -9.13 -7.74 -15.64
CA GLN A 157 -9.71 -7.13 -16.83
C GLN A 157 -9.60 -5.60 -16.81
N ALA A 158 -9.68 -4.97 -15.64
CA ALA A 158 -9.43 -3.55 -15.47
C ALA A 158 -8.01 -3.18 -15.97
N LEU A 159 -7.00 -3.91 -15.53
CA LEU A 159 -5.62 -3.71 -15.95
C LEU A 159 -5.38 -4.07 -17.42
N SER A 160 -6.04 -5.13 -17.92
CA SER A 160 -5.97 -5.46 -19.34
C SER A 160 -6.53 -4.37 -20.24
N SER A 161 -7.59 -3.67 -19.80
CA SER A 161 -8.15 -2.54 -20.57
C SER A 161 -7.25 -1.29 -20.56
N LEU A 162 -6.33 -1.19 -19.60
CA LEU A 162 -5.25 -0.19 -19.58
C LEU A 162 -4.03 -0.58 -20.45
N GLY A 163 -4.08 -1.76 -21.09
CA GLY A 163 -3.03 -2.22 -22.01
C GLY A 163 -2.05 -3.23 -21.39
N PHE A 164 -2.17 -3.56 -20.11
CA PHE A 164 -1.32 -4.56 -19.47
C PHE A 164 -1.80 -5.96 -19.81
N LYS A 165 -0.98 -6.71 -20.54
CA LYS A 165 -1.30 -8.06 -21.01
C LYS A 165 -0.40 -9.06 -20.30
N GLY A 166 -0.94 -9.81 -19.38
CA GLY A 166 -0.21 -10.89 -18.74
C GLY A 166 0.27 -11.93 -19.78
N GLY A 167 1.49 -12.41 -19.63
CA GLY A 167 2.10 -13.38 -20.54
C GLY A 167 2.58 -14.64 -19.83
N SER A 168 3.15 -14.50 -18.64
CA SER A 168 3.70 -15.59 -17.85
C SER A 168 3.27 -15.48 -16.38
N ARG A 169 3.66 -16.48 -15.57
CA ARG A 169 3.40 -16.47 -14.12
C ARG A 169 4.08 -15.31 -13.39
N SER A 170 5.20 -14.84 -13.90
CA SER A 170 5.96 -13.70 -13.38
C SER A 170 5.57 -12.36 -14.01
N GLU A 171 4.94 -12.38 -15.19
CA GLU A 171 4.53 -11.19 -15.94
C GLU A 171 3.02 -11.10 -16.03
N THR A 172 2.37 -11.02 -14.88
CA THR A 172 0.92 -10.80 -14.80
C THR A 172 0.56 -9.35 -15.12
N GLU A 173 -0.69 -9.10 -15.46
CA GLU A 173 -1.23 -7.74 -15.65
C GLU A 173 -0.90 -6.85 -14.43
N LEU A 174 -1.02 -7.40 -13.22
CA LEU A 174 -0.72 -6.69 -11.98
C LEU A 174 0.77 -6.34 -11.88
N ASN A 175 1.67 -7.27 -12.16
CA ASN A 175 3.11 -7.02 -12.08
C ASN A 175 3.55 -5.96 -13.10
N GLN A 176 3.02 -6.00 -14.32
CA GLN A 176 3.31 -5.00 -15.35
C GLN A 176 2.79 -3.61 -14.94
N TRP A 177 1.57 -3.53 -14.39
CA TRP A 177 1.01 -2.29 -13.87
C TRP A 177 1.85 -1.73 -12.71
N VAL A 178 2.22 -2.57 -11.75
CA VAL A 178 3.08 -2.16 -10.61
C VAL A 178 4.42 -1.60 -11.11
N GLN A 179 5.04 -2.21 -12.10
CA GLN A 179 6.28 -1.70 -12.69
C GLN A 179 6.06 -0.37 -13.40
N SER A 180 4.95 -0.22 -14.13
CA SER A 180 4.58 1.05 -14.77
C SER A 180 4.40 2.17 -13.75
N GLU A 181 3.67 1.92 -12.66
CA GLU A 181 3.45 2.92 -11.60
C GLU A 181 4.74 3.25 -10.83
N LYS A 182 5.63 2.27 -10.61
CA LYS A 182 6.98 2.54 -10.08
C LYS A 182 7.79 3.46 -10.98
N GLN A 183 7.72 3.26 -12.30
CA GLN A 183 8.40 4.13 -13.27
C GLN A 183 7.82 5.55 -13.25
N LYS A 184 6.49 5.69 -13.08
CA LYS A 184 5.85 7.01 -12.93
C LYS A 184 6.31 7.72 -11.68
N LEU A 185 6.36 7.02 -10.54
CA LEU A 185 6.92 7.59 -9.31
C LEU A 185 8.39 8.00 -9.50
N ALA A 186 9.21 7.15 -10.13
CA ALA A 186 10.61 7.44 -10.42
C ALA A 186 10.80 8.67 -11.32
N MET A 187 9.85 8.94 -12.24
CA MET A 187 9.87 10.16 -13.05
C MET A 187 9.67 11.41 -12.17
N VAL A 188 8.65 11.40 -11.30
CA VAL A 188 8.38 12.50 -10.35
C VAL A 188 9.57 12.70 -9.40
N MET A 189 10.18 11.61 -8.91
CA MET A 189 11.39 11.65 -8.09
C MET A 189 12.54 12.36 -8.82
N ARG A 190 12.79 12.01 -10.09
CA ARG A 190 13.86 12.63 -10.90
C ARG A 190 13.60 14.10 -11.17
N GLU A 191 12.35 14.51 -11.39
CA GLU A 191 11.97 15.93 -11.54
C GLU A 191 12.25 16.74 -10.26
N ASN A 192 12.31 16.08 -9.11
CA ASN A 192 12.69 16.65 -7.82
C ASN A 192 14.14 16.28 -7.40
N GLU A 193 15.00 15.92 -8.35
CA GLU A 193 16.45 15.64 -8.16
C GLU A 193 16.74 14.43 -7.24
N ILE A 194 15.79 13.51 -7.09
CA ILE A 194 15.98 12.25 -6.37
C ILE A 194 16.12 11.09 -7.36
N GLU A 195 17.22 10.35 -7.26
CA GLU A 195 17.41 9.13 -8.03
C GLU A 195 16.76 7.92 -7.35
N TRP A 196 16.13 7.07 -8.15
CA TRP A 196 15.58 5.81 -7.66
C TRP A 196 16.68 4.75 -7.58
N ASP A 197 17.08 4.40 -6.36
CA ASP A 197 17.96 3.25 -6.11
C ASP A 197 17.16 1.94 -6.15
N GLN A 198 17.45 1.11 -7.16
CA GLN A 198 16.88 -0.22 -7.29
C GLN A 198 17.74 -1.22 -6.55
N LYS A 199 17.51 -1.41 -5.26
CA LYS A 199 18.27 -2.35 -4.40
C LYS A 199 18.22 -3.81 -4.89
N GLY A 200 17.34 -4.17 -5.85
CA GLY A 200 17.25 -5.50 -6.46
C GLY A 200 16.95 -6.64 -5.48
N THR A 201 16.58 -6.29 -4.25
CA THR A 201 16.27 -7.28 -3.23
C THR A 201 14.93 -7.93 -3.53
N HIS A 202 14.95 -9.24 -3.82
CA HIS A 202 13.75 -10.09 -3.86
C HIS A 202 13.41 -10.56 -2.44
N GLU A 203 13.32 -9.65 -1.48
CA GLU A 203 12.91 -10.02 -0.14
C GLU A 203 11.48 -10.56 -0.18
N GLN A 204 11.29 -11.78 0.37
CA GLN A 204 9.97 -12.35 0.54
C GLN A 204 9.13 -11.42 1.42
N HIS A 205 7.89 -11.20 1.00
CA HIS A 205 6.94 -10.41 1.77
C HIS A 205 6.64 -11.14 3.08
N LEU A 206 7.28 -10.70 4.15
CA LEU A 206 7.04 -11.24 5.49
C LEU A 206 5.68 -10.76 6.01
N SER A 207 5.01 -11.59 6.79
CA SER A 207 3.87 -11.13 7.58
C SER A 207 4.33 -10.05 8.57
N VAL A 208 3.42 -9.19 9.04
CA VAL A 208 3.75 -8.17 10.05
C VAL A 208 4.39 -8.77 11.30
N LEU A 209 3.95 -9.98 11.68
CA LEU A 209 4.52 -10.70 12.83
C LEU A 209 5.93 -11.21 12.54
N ASP A 210 6.16 -11.79 11.37
CA ASP A 210 7.49 -12.30 10.97
C ASP A 210 8.48 -11.14 10.78
N TYR A 211 8.04 -10.01 10.21
CA TYR A 211 8.87 -8.82 10.12
C TYR A 211 9.26 -8.28 11.51
N LYS A 212 8.31 -8.17 12.44
CA LYS A 212 8.60 -7.74 13.82
C LYS A 212 9.53 -8.70 14.53
N LYS A 213 9.41 -10.01 14.30
CA LYS A 213 10.32 -11.02 14.84
C LYS A 213 11.72 -10.84 14.28
N LYS A 214 11.87 -10.68 12.97
CA LYS A 214 13.18 -10.44 12.31
C LYS A 214 13.87 -9.18 12.87
N VAL A 215 13.13 -8.07 13.00
CA VAL A 215 13.68 -6.82 13.58
C VAL A 215 14.14 -7.04 15.03
N ARG A 216 13.34 -7.74 15.85
CA ARG A 216 13.74 -8.05 17.23
C ARG A 216 14.96 -8.97 17.34
N GLU A 217 15.07 -9.94 16.44
CA GLU A 217 16.25 -10.80 16.38
C GLU A 217 17.51 -10.01 16.06
N GLN A 218 17.44 -9.05 15.13
CA GLN A 218 18.56 -8.15 14.82
C GLN A 218 18.92 -7.22 15.99
N GLU A 219 17.93 -6.61 16.65
CA GLU A 219 18.16 -5.79 17.85
C GLU A 219 18.88 -6.60 18.97
N VAL A 220 18.48 -7.85 19.18
CA VAL A 220 19.09 -8.73 20.18
C VAL A 220 20.52 -9.10 19.79
N GLU A 221 20.79 -9.33 18.52
CA GLU A 221 22.13 -9.63 18.02
C GLU A 221 23.08 -8.44 18.22
N GLU A 222 22.66 -7.23 17.82
CA GLU A 222 23.40 -5.97 18.01
C GLU A 222 23.69 -5.70 19.50
N LEU A 223 22.68 -5.87 20.37
CA LEU A 223 22.86 -5.69 21.82
C LEU A 223 23.82 -6.73 22.42
N THR A 224 23.79 -7.95 21.90
CA THR A 224 24.68 -9.03 22.36
C THR A 224 26.14 -8.76 21.95
N GLU A 225 26.34 -8.27 20.71
CA GLU A 225 27.68 -7.86 20.25
C GLU A 225 28.21 -6.68 21.08
N HIS A 226 27.39 -5.68 21.33
CA HIS A 226 27.77 -4.52 22.15
C HIS A 226 28.12 -4.94 23.59
N LYS A 227 27.31 -5.82 24.19
CA LYS A 227 27.61 -6.39 25.52
C LYS A 227 28.97 -7.11 25.54
N ASN A 228 29.26 -7.95 24.53
CA ASN A 228 30.50 -8.68 24.45
C ASN A 228 31.72 -7.75 24.31
N LEU A 229 31.58 -6.64 23.54
CA LEU A 229 32.63 -5.63 23.44
C LEU A 229 32.88 -4.95 24.80
N LEU A 230 31.82 -4.54 25.51
CA LEU A 230 31.94 -3.93 26.84
C LEU A 230 32.58 -4.90 27.88
N GLU A 231 32.20 -6.18 27.85
CA GLU A 231 32.80 -7.21 28.73
C GLU A 231 34.28 -7.42 28.42
N HIS A 232 34.67 -7.38 27.14
CA HIS A 232 36.06 -7.44 26.71
C HIS A 232 36.85 -6.21 27.22
N ASP A 233 36.34 -5.02 27.08
CA ASP A 233 36.97 -3.77 27.53
C ASP A 233 37.14 -3.77 29.07
N LEU A 234 36.10 -4.22 29.80
CA LEU A 234 36.17 -4.37 31.26
C LEU A 234 37.24 -5.37 31.68
N SER A 235 37.41 -6.48 30.93
CA SER A 235 38.43 -7.47 31.23
C SER A 235 39.85 -6.92 31.03
N LEU A 236 40.06 -6.08 30.02
CA LEU A 236 41.34 -5.39 29.78
C LEU A 236 41.68 -4.40 30.88
N ILE A 237 40.69 -3.67 31.42
CA ILE A 237 40.87 -2.74 32.54
C ILE A 237 41.27 -3.50 33.81
N HIS A 238 40.68 -4.67 34.10
CA HIS A 238 41.01 -5.48 35.27
C HIS A 238 42.42 -6.07 35.23
N ILE A 239 42.96 -6.35 34.02
CA ILE A 239 44.34 -6.85 33.84
C ILE A 239 45.39 -5.75 34.07
N SER A 240 44.99 -4.47 33.91
CA SER A 240 45.90 -3.33 34.02
C SER A 240 46.01 -2.73 35.44
N GLU A 241 45.22 -3.17 36.41
CA GLU A 241 45.40 -2.73 37.81
C GLU A 241 46.62 -3.38 38.42
N PRO A 242 47.65 -2.59 38.83
CA PRO A 242 48.81 -3.17 39.50
C PRO A 242 48.41 -3.66 40.91
N THR A 243 48.64 -4.93 41.16
CA THR A 243 48.60 -5.48 42.53
C THR A 243 49.56 -4.67 43.41
N ARG A 244 49.01 -3.82 44.28
CA ARG A 244 49.83 -3.16 45.32
C ARG A 244 50.38 -4.21 46.28
N PRO A 245 51.66 -4.13 46.64
CA PRO A 245 52.29 -5.04 47.61
C PRO A 245 51.74 -4.83 49.03
#